data_a0a41f290be7933bce7670e1cf405628
#
_entry.id   a0a41f290be7933bce7670e1cf405628
#
_cell.length_a   1.000
_cell.length_b   1.000
_cell.length_c   1.000
_cell.angle_alpha   90.00
_cell.angle_beta   90.00
_cell.angle_gamma   90.00
#
_symmetry.space_group_name_H-M   'P 1'
#
loop_
_entity.id
_entity.type
_entity.pdbx_description
1 polymer ?
#
loop_
_entity_poly.entity_id
_entity_poly.type
_entity_poly.pdbx_seq_one_letter_code
_entity_poly.pdbx_strand_id
1 'polypeptide(L)'
;MKILVTGGNSGLGKYITTTIPECLNLTRNNRNSLIPKLKKEGVDLIIHCAFGAQGGYEQNNITDYFKYVDDNILLTKELTEIPHKKIVYISSLAVYELEVMNYKYTKLYAESIIQTLGTNPLILRCPAMLGKYIRPNNVLRLIKDPSTQLSLTKDSNFNYILHSDILDFILYCYKNDISDTIPFVSSTNITLEEIVNILGVNANYGEYTFNTILIPNELLVNYNNKFNKTSYDVFTQFLNQL
;
A
#
# COMPACT_ATOMS: atom_id res chain seq x y z
N MET A 1 -16.54 -8.74 14.21
CA MET A 1 -15.10 -8.40 14.16
C MET A 1 -14.97 -6.89 14.16
N LYS A 2 -14.31 -6.32 15.17
CA LYS A 2 -14.08 -4.86 15.28
C LYS A 2 -12.75 -4.52 14.58
N ILE A 3 -12.84 -3.81 13.44
CA ILE A 3 -11.67 -3.48 12.60
C ILE A 3 -11.37 -1.99 12.73
N LEU A 4 -10.10 -1.65 12.90
CA LEU A 4 -9.58 -0.29 12.80
C LEU A 4 -8.77 -0.14 11.53
N VAL A 5 -9.10 0.86 10.70
CA VAL A 5 -8.38 1.19 9.46
C VAL A 5 -7.78 2.58 9.57
N THR A 6 -6.54 2.75 9.18
CA THR A 6 -5.92 4.07 8.99
C THR A 6 -5.75 4.37 7.50
N GLY A 7 -5.71 5.65 7.12
CA GLY A 7 -5.58 6.04 5.71
C GLY A 7 -6.87 5.88 4.89
N GLY A 8 -8.03 5.80 5.54
CA GLY A 8 -9.31 5.55 4.90
C GLY A 8 -9.84 6.64 3.96
N ASN A 9 -9.09 7.72 3.74
CA ASN A 9 -9.51 8.81 2.86
C ASN A 9 -9.05 8.66 1.40
N SER A 10 -8.14 7.74 1.09
CA SER A 10 -7.62 7.52 -0.26
C SER A 10 -7.06 6.10 -0.44
N GLY A 11 -6.86 5.68 -1.70
CA GLY A 11 -6.19 4.43 -2.05
C GLY A 11 -6.81 3.20 -1.39
N LEU A 12 -5.95 2.28 -0.96
CA LEU A 12 -6.34 1.03 -0.31
C LEU A 12 -7.19 1.24 0.95
N GLY A 13 -6.81 2.20 1.82
CA GLY A 13 -7.57 2.46 3.03
C GLY A 13 -9.02 2.86 2.74
N LYS A 14 -9.23 3.71 1.73
CA LYS A 14 -10.59 4.08 1.27
C LYS A 14 -11.33 2.89 0.67
N TYR A 15 -10.64 2.05 -0.08
CA TYR A 15 -11.23 0.81 -0.60
C TYR A 15 -11.75 -0.06 0.54
N ILE A 16 -10.93 -0.29 1.57
CA ILE A 16 -11.31 -1.11 2.74
C ILE A 16 -12.49 -0.51 3.49
N THR A 17 -12.46 0.79 3.80
CA THR A 17 -13.54 1.46 4.55
C THR A 17 -14.86 1.53 3.78
N THR A 18 -14.80 1.47 2.45
CA THR A 18 -16.02 1.40 1.61
C THR A 18 -16.55 -0.02 1.48
N THR A 19 -15.65 -1.02 1.46
CA THR A 19 -16.03 -2.44 1.33
C THR A 19 -16.51 -3.02 2.65
N ILE A 20 -15.99 -2.52 3.79
CA ILE A 20 -16.39 -2.90 5.16
C ILE A 20 -16.87 -1.64 5.88
N PRO A 21 -18.12 -1.20 5.67
CA PRO A 21 -18.63 0.08 6.19
C PRO A 21 -18.65 0.17 7.72
N GLU A 22 -18.73 -0.96 8.42
CA GLU A 22 -18.71 -1.05 9.87
C GLU A 22 -17.33 -0.91 10.51
N CYS A 23 -16.26 -0.81 9.73
CA CYS A 23 -14.92 -0.59 10.27
C CYS A 23 -14.76 0.84 10.81
N LEU A 24 -13.91 0.97 11.82
CA LEU A 24 -13.54 2.26 12.39
C LEU A 24 -12.44 2.90 11.50
N ASN A 25 -12.71 4.12 11.01
CA ASN A 25 -11.73 4.87 10.22
C ASN A 25 -10.98 5.87 11.11
N LEU A 26 -9.70 5.62 11.36
CA LEU A 26 -8.82 6.54 12.06
C LEU A 26 -8.27 7.60 11.11
N THR A 27 -8.54 8.86 11.44
CA THR A 27 -8.09 10.04 10.69
C THR A 27 -7.34 10.99 11.62
N ARG A 28 -6.62 11.97 11.07
CA ARG A 28 -5.99 13.02 11.90
C ARG A 28 -7.01 13.74 12.79
N ASN A 29 -8.24 13.97 12.29
CA ASN A 29 -9.25 14.72 13.03
C ASN A 29 -9.80 13.99 14.26
N ASN A 30 -9.82 12.65 14.25
CA ASN A 30 -10.37 11.86 15.36
C ASN A 30 -9.31 11.10 16.16
N ARG A 31 -8.01 11.20 15.81
CA ARG A 31 -6.90 10.49 16.47
C ARG A 31 -6.91 10.71 17.97
N ASN A 32 -6.98 11.97 18.41
CA ASN A 32 -6.90 12.34 19.82
C ASN A 32 -8.09 11.84 20.67
N SER A 33 -9.23 11.56 20.06
CA SER A 33 -10.40 11.01 20.76
C SER A 33 -10.51 9.49 20.61
N LEU A 34 -10.22 8.96 19.41
CA LEU A 34 -10.45 7.56 19.10
C LEU A 34 -9.36 6.66 19.70
N ILE A 35 -8.08 7.03 19.63
CA ILE A 35 -6.99 6.20 20.17
C ILE A 35 -7.12 5.97 21.68
N PRO A 36 -7.33 7.00 22.53
CA PRO A 36 -7.53 6.77 23.96
C PRO A 36 -8.73 5.88 24.30
N LYS A 37 -9.83 5.99 23.52
CA LYS A 37 -10.98 5.10 23.64
C LYS A 37 -10.58 3.66 23.30
N LEU A 38 -9.91 3.44 22.18
CA LEU A 38 -9.55 2.09 21.73
C LEU A 38 -8.46 1.44 22.59
N LYS A 39 -7.57 2.21 23.22
CA LYS A 39 -6.62 1.68 24.23
C LYS A 39 -7.35 1.02 25.41
N LYS A 40 -8.58 1.43 25.73
CA LYS A 40 -9.40 0.82 26.77
C LYS A 40 -10.26 -0.33 26.25
N GLU A 41 -10.81 -0.21 25.05
CA GLU A 41 -11.81 -1.16 24.51
C GLU A 41 -11.18 -2.28 23.67
N GLY A 42 -10.04 -2.02 23.02
CA GLY A 42 -9.41 -2.90 22.05
C GLY A 42 -10.18 -3.02 20.72
N VAL A 43 -9.55 -3.71 19.80
CA VAL A 43 -10.11 -4.10 18.48
C VAL A 43 -9.67 -5.52 18.13
N ASP A 44 -10.31 -6.15 17.14
CA ASP A 44 -9.86 -7.46 16.66
C ASP A 44 -8.69 -7.34 15.68
N LEU A 45 -8.81 -6.39 14.72
CA LEU A 45 -7.87 -6.23 13.62
C LEU A 45 -7.54 -4.75 13.41
N ILE A 46 -6.25 -4.43 13.32
CA ILE A 46 -5.75 -3.12 12.87
C ILE A 46 -5.20 -3.28 11.45
N ILE A 47 -5.66 -2.45 10.49
CA ILE A 47 -5.11 -2.36 9.14
C ILE A 47 -4.50 -0.97 8.96
N HIS A 48 -3.18 -0.91 9.00
CA HIS A 48 -2.44 0.34 8.94
C HIS A 48 -2.01 0.65 7.51
N CYS A 49 -2.85 1.44 6.78
CA CYS A 49 -2.60 1.90 5.41
C CYS A 49 -2.11 3.36 5.36
N ALA A 50 -2.20 4.11 6.47
CA ALA A 50 -1.83 5.52 6.47
C ALA A 50 -0.32 5.68 6.21
N PHE A 51 -0.01 6.64 5.35
CA PHE A 51 1.33 7.13 5.13
C PHE A 51 1.27 8.60 4.74
N GLY A 52 1.98 9.46 5.48
CA GLY A 52 2.19 10.86 5.12
C GLY A 52 3.29 10.94 4.06
N ALA A 53 2.93 11.32 2.82
CA ALA A 53 3.88 11.40 1.72
C ALA A 53 4.83 12.59 1.85
N GLN A 54 6.10 12.42 1.49
CA GLN A 54 7.12 13.48 1.51
C GLN A 54 6.83 14.67 0.60
N GLY A 55 6.05 14.49 -0.47
CA GLY A 55 5.72 15.57 -1.41
C GLY A 55 4.92 16.75 -0.85
N GLY A 56 4.51 16.67 0.42
CA GLY A 56 3.86 17.76 1.17
C GLY A 56 4.75 18.36 2.27
N TYR A 57 6.01 17.92 2.38
CA TYR A 57 6.95 18.40 3.40
C TYR A 57 8.14 19.05 2.71
N GLU A 58 8.38 20.34 2.97
CA GLU A 58 9.60 20.98 2.54
C GLU A 58 10.79 20.38 3.31
N GLN A 59 11.78 19.86 2.60
CA GLN A 59 12.92 19.12 3.18
C GLN A 59 13.71 19.92 4.24
N ASN A 60 13.62 21.25 4.21
CA ASN A 60 14.32 22.18 5.12
C ASN A 60 13.40 22.76 6.19
N ASN A 61 12.11 22.37 6.27
CA ASN A 61 11.19 22.86 7.27
C ASN A 61 11.10 21.86 8.44
N ILE A 62 11.63 22.24 9.60
CA ILE A 62 11.66 21.38 10.79
C ILE A 62 10.26 21.00 11.27
N THR A 63 9.26 21.86 11.10
CA THR A 63 7.86 21.60 11.46
C THR A 63 7.28 20.49 10.57
N ASP A 64 7.59 20.52 9.28
CA ASP A 64 7.18 19.48 8.35
C ASP A 64 7.87 18.14 8.64
N TYR A 65 9.13 18.16 9.05
CA TYR A 65 9.84 16.97 9.48
C TYR A 65 9.19 16.31 10.71
N PHE A 66 8.87 17.08 11.75
CA PHE A 66 8.18 16.56 12.93
C PHE A 66 6.82 15.99 12.59
N LYS A 67 6.06 16.64 11.73
CA LYS A 67 4.78 16.14 11.24
C LYS A 67 4.92 14.83 10.46
N TYR A 68 5.97 14.72 9.64
CA TYR A 68 6.28 13.50 8.91
C TYR A 68 6.59 12.34 9.88
N VAL A 69 7.39 12.58 10.92
CA VAL A 69 7.68 11.58 11.96
C VAL A 69 6.40 11.20 12.71
N ASP A 70 5.58 12.19 13.10
CA ASP A 70 4.32 11.94 13.81
C ASP A 70 3.35 11.10 12.99
N ASP A 71 3.15 11.44 11.72
CA ASP A 71 2.22 10.74 10.83
C ASP A 71 2.65 9.29 10.50
N ASN A 72 3.95 8.99 10.50
CA ASN A 72 4.45 7.71 10.01
C ASN A 72 5.07 6.81 11.11
N ILE A 73 5.67 7.39 12.13
CA ILE A 73 6.39 6.67 13.18
C ILE A 73 5.60 6.68 14.49
N LEU A 74 5.25 7.88 14.99
CA LEU A 74 4.54 7.97 16.27
C LEU A 74 3.13 7.37 16.17
N LEU A 75 2.42 7.59 15.07
CA LEU A 75 1.13 6.94 14.83
C LEU A 75 1.28 5.41 14.81
N THR A 76 2.31 4.87 14.15
CA THR A 76 2.55 3.42 14.11
C THR A 76 2.74 2.87 15.52
N LYS A 77 3.54 3.54 16.35
CA LYS A 77 3.74 3.16 17.75
C LYS A 77 2.42 3.21 18.54
N GLU A 78 1.66 4.28 18.44
CA GLU A 78 0.36 4.41 19.13
C GLU A 78 -0.64 3.30 18.78
N LEU A 79 -0.62 2.83 17.53
CA LEU A 79 -1.47 1.73 17.08
C LEU A 79 -1.11 0.41 17.78
N THR A 80 0.18 0.15 18.03
CA THR A 80 0.60 -1.07 18.74
C THR A 80 0.21 -1.06 20.23
N GLU A 81 -0.08 0.10 20.81
CA GLU A 81 -0.53 0.25 22.20
C GLU A 81 -2.06 -0.01 22.35
N ILE A 82 -2.81 -0.09 21.26
CA ILE A 82 -4.22 -0.50 21.28
C ILE A 82 -4.28 -2.03 21.44
N PRO A 83 -4.99 -2.61 22.42
CA PRO A 83 -5.18 -4.06 22.50
C PRO A 83 -5.83 -4.61 21.21
N HIS A 84 -5.18 -5.57 20.57
CA HIS A 84 -5.65 -6.15 19.29
C HIS A 84 -5.24 -7.62 19.18
N LYS A 85 -5.95 -8.39 18.32
CA LYS A 85 -5.60 -9.79 18.00
C LYS A 85 -4.58 -9.87 16.87
N LYS A 86 -4.66 -8.94 15.92
CA LYS A 86 -3.74 -8.87 14.77
C LYS A 86 -3.56 -7.43 14.32
N ILE A 87 -2.32 -7.09 13.93
CA ILE A 87 -2.00 -5.84 13.25
C ILE A 87 -1.41 -6.12 11.88
N VAL A 88 -1.93 -5.43 10.87
CA VAL A 88 -1.45 -5.49 9.48
C VAL A 88 -0.86 -4.15 9.10
N TYR A 89 0.36 -4.14 8.62
CA TYR A 89 1.04 -2.95 8.11
C TYR A 89 1.26 -3.04 6.60
N ILE A 90 0.81 -2.02 5.86
CA ILE A 90 1.06 -1.89 4.43
C ILE A 90 2.39 -1.18 4.23
N SER A 91 3.41 -1.96 3.96
CA SER A 91 4.76 -1.51 3.64
C SER A 91 4.96 -1.37 2.13
N SER A 92 6.19 -1.29 1.66
CA SER A 92 6.50 -1.00 0.26
C SER A 92 7.68 -1.85 -0.25
N LEU A 93 7.73 -2.10 -1.56
CA LEU A 93 8.92 -2.68 -2.22
C LEU A 93 10.15 -1.77 -2.14
N ALA A 94 9.98 -0.47 -1.90
CA ALA A 94 11.10 0.46 -1.72
C ALA A 94 12.07 0.04 -0.60
N VAL A 95 11.65 -0.83 0.33
CA VAL A 95 12.55 -1.38 1.36
C VAL A 95 13.66 -2.26 0.79
N TYR A 96 13.49 -2.79 -0.42
CA TYR A 96 14.50 -3.60 -1.12
C TYR A 96 15.42 -2.77 -2.04
N GLU A 97 15.09 -1.50 -2.32
CA GLU A 97 15.89 -0.65 -3.19
C GLU A 97 17.25 -0.35 -2.55
N LEU A 98 18.29 -0.20 -3.39
CA LEU A 98 19.64 0.12 -2.92
C LEU A 98 19.78 1.59 -2.55
N GLU A 99 18.99 2.47 -3.17
CA GLU A 99 19.07 3.90 -2.94
C GLU A 99 18.69 4.30 -1.51
N VAL A 100 19.40 5.29 -0.99
CA VAL A 100 19.15 5.89 0.32
C VAL A 100 17.99 6.86 0.20
N MET A 101 16.79 6.44 0.64
CA MET A 101 15.61 7.30 0.63
C MET A 101 14.96 7.34 2.01
N ASN A 102 14.56 8.53 2.45
CA ASN A 102 13.82 8.70 3.71
C ASN A 102 12.57 7.83 3.77
N TYR A 103 11.89 7.65 2.64
CA TYR A 103 10.72 6.78 2.51
C TYR A 103 11.03 5.34 2.91
N LYS A 104 12.11 4.77 2.36
CA LYS A 104 12.58 3.40 2.68
C LYS A 104 12.84 3.23 4.17
N TYR A 105 13.64 4.11 4.76
CA TYR A 105 13.99 4.02 6.18
C TYR A 105 12.79 4.20 7.09
N THR A 106 11.87 5.10 6.74
CA THR A 106 10.64 5.29 7.50
C THR A 106 9.78 4.02 7.48
N LYS A 107 9.68 3.35 6.29
CA LYS A 107 8.98 2.07 6.19
C LYS A 107 9.64 0.99 7.03
N LEU A 108 10.96 0.82 6.93
CA LEU A 108 11.71 -0.16 7.72
C LEU A 108 11.59 0.09 9.23
N TYR A 109 11.63 1.36 9.65
CA TYR A 109 11.47 1.71 11.06
C TYR A 109 10.05 1.37 11.57
N ALA A 110 9.02 1.68 10.78
CA ALA A 110 7.65 1.30 11.11
C ALA A 110 7.46 -0.23 11.13
N GLU A 111 8.07 -0.98 10.18
CA GLU A 111 8.10 -2.44 10.22
C GLU A 111 8.70 -2.96 11.52
N SER A 112 9.84 -2.40 11.95
CA SER A 112 10.50 -2.78 13.21
C SER A 112 9.60 -2.55 14.44
N ILE A 113 8.88 -1.43 14.49
CA ILE A 113 7.90 -1.16 15.56
C ILE A 113 6.80 -2.24 15.55
N ILE A 114 6.22 -2.52 14.38
CA ILE A 114 5.14 -3.50 14.22
C ILE A 114 5.59 -4.91 14.61
N GLN A 115 6.79 -5.32 14.18
CA GLN A 115 7.36 -6.64 14.51
C GLN A 115 7.65 -6.79 15.98
N THR A 116 8.13 -5.72 16.64
CA THR A 116 8.58 -5.78 18.05
C THR A 116 7.41 -5.60 19.03
N LEU A 117 6.47 -4.72 18.72
CA LEU A 117 5.42 -4.29 19.66
C LEU A 117 4.01 -4.75 19.25
N GLY A 118 3.81 -5.15 18.01
CA GLY A 118 2.52 -5.58 17.50
C GLY A 118 2.17 -7.02 17.91
N THR A 119 0.89 -7.27 18.18
CA THR A 119 0.40 -8.63 18.41
C THR A 119 0.09 -9.29 17.07
N ASN A 120 0.65 -10.48 16.82
CA ASN A 120 0.43 -11.28 15.62
C ASN A 120 0.59 -10.43 14.33
N PRO A 121 1.78 -9.83 14.11
CA PRO A 121 2.00 -8.85 13.07
C PRO A 121 2.01 -9.48 11.68
N LEU A 122 1.36 -8.83 10.72
CA LEU A 122 1.47 -9.12 9.29
C LEU A 122 1.98 -7.88 8.58
N ILE A 123 3.09 -7.99 7.88
CA ILE A 123 3.66 -6.90 7.08
C ILE A 123 3.58 -7.26 5.61
N LEU A 124 2.87 -6.45 4.83
CA LEU A 124 2.76 -6.63 3.38
C LEU A 124 3.63 -5.58 2.67
N ARG A 125 4.72 -6.01 2.05
CA ARG A 125 5.58 -5.17 1.22
C ARG A 125 5.00 -5.12 -0.19
N CYS A 126 4.31 -4.04 -0.48
CA CYS A 126 3.49 -3.89 -1.67
C CYS A 126 4.18 -3.04 -2.75
N PRO A 127 4.00 -3.38 -4.04
CA PRO A 127 4.32 -2.52 -5.18
C PRO A 127 3.26 -1.45 -5.39
N ALA A 128 3.14 -0.93 -6.62
CA ALA A 128 2.05 -0.05 -7.02
C ALA A 128 0.70 -0.79 -6.96
N MET A 129 -0.31 -0.12 -6.40
CA MET A 129 -1.63 -0.69 -6.17
C MET A 129 -2.66 -0.13 -7.15
N LEU A 130 -3.46 -1.00 -7.75
CA LEU A 130 -4.58 -0.65 -8.64
C LEU A 130 -5.93 -0.92 -7.96
N GLY A 131 -6.95 -0.13 -8.30
CA GLY A 131 -8.31 -0.31 -7.80
C GLY A 131 -9.13 0.98 -7.88
N LYS A 132 -10.42 0.91 -7.55
CA LYS A 132 -11.40 2.00 -7.69
C LYS A 132 -10.93 3.36 -7.11
N TYR A 133 -10.12 3.35 -6.05
CA TYR A 133 -9.64 4.56 -5.36
C TYR A 133 -8.14 4.78 -5.56
N ILE A 134 -7.59 4.31 -6.68
CA ILE A 134 -6.18 4.52 -7.02
C ILE A 134 -5.82 6.01 -7.00
N ARG A 135 -4.65 6.32 -6.46
CA ARG A 135 -4.11 7.69 -6.49
C ARG A 135 -3.70 8.08 -7.91
N PRO A 136 -3.72 9.37 -8.27
CA PRO A 136 -3.24 9.84 -9.57
C PRO A 136 -1.87 9.27 -9.92
N ASN A 137 -1.76 8.64 -11.07
CA ASN A 137 -0.53 8.06 -11.62
C ASN A 137 -0.58 8.06 -13.15
N ASN A 138 0.48 7.58 -13.80
CA ASN A 138 0.58 7.55 -15.27
C ASN A 138 -0.55 6.71 -15.93
N VAL A 139 -0.96 5.62 -15.31
CA VAL A 139 -2.06 4.77 -15.81
C VAL A 139 -3.38 5.55 -15.86
N LEU A 140 -3.76 6.22 -14.75
CA LEU A 140 -4.96 7.05 -14.73
C LEU A 140 -4.89 8.24 -15.69
N ARG A 141 -3.70 8.81 -15.89
CA ARG A 141 -3.50 9.89 -16.85
C ARG A 141 -3.79 9.41 -18.27
N LEU A 142 -3.22 8.27 -18.66
CA LEU A 142 -3.44 7.65 -19.98
C LEU A 142 -4.91 7.26 -20.20
N ILE A 143 -5.58 6.71 -19.18
CA ILE A 143 -7.00 6.36 -19.29
C ILE A 143 -7.88 7.60 -19.49
N LYS A 144 -7.55 8.72 -18.82
CA LYS A 144 -8.32 9.96 -18.91
C LYS A 144 -8.03 10.79 -20.16
N ASP A 145 -6.77 10.82 -20.54
CA ASP A 145 -6.26 11.57 -21.67
C ASP A 145 -5.15 10.79 -22.37
N PRO A 146 -5.49 10.01 -23.42
CA PRO A 146 -4.53 9.25 -24.21
C PRO A 146 -3.43 10.10 -24.87
N SER A 147 -3.67 11.41 -25.07
CA SER A 147 -2.69 12.33 -25.66
C SER A 147 -1.66 12.86 -24.66
N THR A 148 -1.79 12.48 -23.37
CA THR A 148 -0.91 12.95 -22.30
C THR A 148 0.55 12.67 -22.61
N GLN A 149 1.39 13.72 -22.53
CA GLN A 149 2.85 13.57 -22.52
C GLN A 149 3.30 12.89 -21.23
N LEU A 150 3.93 11.74 -21.36
CA LEU A 150 4.53 11.00 -20.24
C LEU A 150 5.97 11.48 -19.99
N SER A 151 6.43 11.39 -18.77
CA SER A 151 7.85 11.60 -18.42
C SER A 151 8.68 10.32 -18.59
N LEU A 152 8.03 9.16 -18.67
CA LEU A 152 8.65 7.84 -18.65
C LEU A 152 8.89 7.29 -20.05
N THR A 153 9.99 6.52 -20.20
CA THR A 153 10.26 5.73 -21.40
C THR A 153 9.28 4.56 -21.52
N LYS A 154 9.13 4.04 -22.74
CA LYS A 154 8.29 2.87 -23.02
C LYS A 154 8.73 1.61 -22.26
N ASP A 155 10.05 1.46 -22.01
CA ASP A 155 10.66 0.32 -21.35
C ASP A 155 10.54 0.39 -19.81
N SER A 156 10.02 1.51 -19.25
CA SER A 156 9.73 1.60 -17.82
C SER A 156 8.80 0.47 -17.39
N ASN A 157 9.15 -0.23 -16.30
CA ASN A 157 8.38 -1.38 -15.85
C ASN A 157 7.82 -1.23 -14.44
N PHE A 158 6.69 -1.90 -14.19
CA PHE A 158 5.92 -1.80 -12.98
C PHE A 158 5.50 -3.18 -12.50
N ASN A 159 5.46 -3.36 -11.19
CA ASN A 159 4.74 -4.44 -10.56
C ASN A 159 3.42 -3.89 -10.00
N TYR A 160 2.31 -4.57 -10.25
CA TYR A 160 0.98 -4.15 -9.82
C TYR A 160 0.27 -5.23 -9.01
N ILE A 161 -0.51 -4.78 -8.03
CA ILE A 161 -1.44 -5.62 -7.25
C ILE A 161 -2.79 -4.91 -7.11
N LEU A 162 -3.87 -5.67 -6.88
CA LEU A 162 -5.21 -5.10 -6.68
C LEU A 162 -5.49 -4.78 -5.21
N HIS A 163 -6.25 -3.69 -4.96
CA HIS A 163 -6.81 -3.39 -3.64
C HIS A 163 -7.66 -4.56 -3.10
N SER A 164 -8.45 -5.20 -3.98
CA SER A 164 -9.27 -6.36 -3.62
C SER A 164 -8.44 -7.55 -3.17
N ASP A 165 -7.36 -7.87 -3.88
CA ASP A 165 -6.48 -8.98 -3.54
C ASP A 165 -5.79 -8.76 -2.19
N ILE A 166 -5.36 -7.51 -1.91
CA ILE A 166 -4.76 -7.18 -0.61
C ILE A 166 -5.77 -7.41 0.52
N LEU A 167 -6.99 -6.89 0.38
CA LEU A 167 -8.03 -7.07 1.41
C LEU A 167 -8.37 -8.55 1.60
N ASP A 168 -8.58 -9.30 0.53
CA ASP A 168 -8.85 -10.73 0.58
C ASP A 168 -7.74 -11.49 1.30
N PHE A 169 -6.47 -11.15 1.03
CA PHE A 169 -5.33 -11.78 1.68
C PHE A 169 -5.22 -11.40 3.16
N ILE A 170 -5.48 -10.16 3.53
CA ILE A 170 -5.53 -9.72 4.93
C ILE A 170 -6.58 -10.52 5.71
N LEU A 171 -7.78 -10.69 5.16
CA LEU A 171 -8.85 -11.45 5.80
C LEU A 171 -8.52 -12.95 5.86
N TYR A 172 -7.87 -13.49 4.83
CA TYR A 172 -7.36 -14.85 4.82
C TYR A 172 -6.31 -15.06 5.93
N CYS A 173 -5.34 -14.15 6.06
CA CYS A 173 -4.31 -14.21 7.10
C CYS A 173 -4.89 -14.03 8.52
N TYR A 174 -5.92 -13.21 8.67
CA TYR A 174 -6.63 -13.07 9.94
C TYR A 174 -7.32 -14.38 10.34
N LYS A 175 -8.02 -15.02 9.39
CA LYS A 175 -8.75 -16.28 9.63
C LYS A 175 -7.83 -17.46 9.93
N ASN A 176 -6.64 -17.51 9.30
CA ASN A 176 -5.69 -18.63 9.42
C ASN A 176 -4.54 -18.34 10.38
N ASP A 177 -4.61 -17.24 11.12
CA ASP A 177 -3.63 -16.80 12.13
C ASP A 177 -2.19 -16.65 11.59
N ILE A 178 -2.04 -16.23 10.33
CA ILE A 178 -0.75 -16.07 9.65
C ILE A 178 -0.10 -14.75 10.06
N SER A 179 1.11 -14.83 10.61
CA SER A 179 1.96 -13.70 11.03
C SER A 179 3.30 -13.79 10.32
N ASP A 180 3.57 -12.85 9.40
CA ASP A 180 4.79 -12.88 8.58
C ASP A 180 5.08 -11.51 7.95
N THR A 181 6.25 -11.38 7.31
CA THR A 181 6.60 -10.26 6.42
C THR A 181 6.66 -10.76 4.98
N ILE A 182 5.66 -10.39 4.19
CA ILE A 182 5.41 -10.97 2.88
C ILE A 182 5.58 -9.92 1.78
N PRO A 183 6.45 -10.17 0.76
CA PRO A 183 6.37 -9.45 -0.50
C PRO A 183 5.03 -9.76 -1.17
N PHE A 184 4.07 -8.83 -1.11
CA PHE A 184 2.78 -9.02 -1.75
C PHE A 184 2.84 -8.48 -3.17
N VAL A 185 3.33 -9.29 -4.11
CA VAL A 185 3.75 -8.90 -5.46
C VAL A 185 3.18 -9.84 -6.53
N SER A 186 3.07 -9.33 -7.74
CA SER A 186 2.84 -10.15 -8.93
C SER A 186 4.12 -10.88 -9.35
N SER A 187 3.98 -12.03 -10.00
CA SER A 187 5.08 -12.90 -10.43
C SER A 187 5.96 -12.29 -11.53
N THR A 188 5.42 -11.33 -12.29
CA THR A 188 6.16 -10.59 -13.34
C THR A 188 5.80 -9.12 -13.32
N ASN A 189 6.71 -8.28 -13.82
CA ASN A 189 6.44 -6.88 -14.11
C ASN A 189 5.70 -6.73 -15.45
N ILE A 190 5.17 -5.53 -15.72
CA ILE A 190 4.58 -5.09 -16.99
C ILE A 190 5.26 -3.80 -17.41
N THR A 191 5.58 -3.65 -18.70
CA THR A 191 6.18 -2.44 -19.25
C THR A 191 5.12 -1.37 -19.54
N LEU A 192 5.57 -0.11 -19.65
CA LEU A 192 4.68 0.98 -20.04
C LEU A 192 4.17 0.79 -21.48
N GLU A 193 4.98 0.22 -22.38
CA GLU A 193 4.58 -0.13 -23.74
C GLU A 193 3.45 -1.17 -23.77
N GLU A 194 3.55 -2.24 -22.95
CA GLU A 194 2.49 -3.23 -22.81
C GLU A 194 1.19 -2.60 -22.26
N ILE A 195 1.28 -1.71 -21.27
CA ILE A 195 0.13 -0.97 -20.72
C ILE A 195 -0.55 -0.15 -21.82
N VAL A 196 0.23 0.60 -22.60
CA VAL A 196 -0.28 1.43 -23.73
C VAL A 196 -0.95 0.56 -24.78
N ASN A 197 -0.36 -0.59 -25.12
CA ASN A 197 -0.93 -1.55 -26.08
C ASN A 197 -2.25 -2.15 -25.58
N ILE A 198 -2.34 -2.51 -24.28
CA ILE A 198 -3.60 -3.02 -23.70
C ILE A 198 -4.69 -1.94 -23.71
N LEU A 199 -4.33 -0.69 -23.47
CA LEU A 199 -5.28 0.43 -23.53
C LEU A 199 -5.69 0.79 -24.97
N GLY A 200 -4.95 0.33 -25.98
CA GLY A 200 -5.22 0.64 -27.39
C GLY A 200 -5.02 2.12 -27.72
N VAL A 201 -4.09 2.80 -27.05
CA VAL A 201 -3.83 4.24 -27.21
C VAL A 201 -2.44 4.50 -27.80
N ASN A 202 -2.24 5.71 -28.36
CA ASN A 202 -0.93 6.19 -28.78
C ASN A 202 -0.37 7.11 -27.68
N ALA A 203 0.71 6.70 -27.04
CA ALA A 203 1.34 7.49 -25.98
C ALA A 203 2.58 8.24 -26.46
N ASN A 204 2.76 9.45 -25.95
CA ASN A 204 3.99 10.22 -26.09
C ASN A 204 4.91 9.91 -24.91
N TYR A 205 5.97 9.14 -25.15
CA TYR A 205 6.93 8.73 -24.12
C TYR A 205 7.95 9.83 -23.81
N GLY A 206 8.46 9.83 -22.58
CA GLY A 206 9.55 10.69 -22.13
C GLY A 206 10.90 9.96 -22.13
N GLU A 207 11.84 10.51 -21.35
CA GLU A 207 13.23 10.04 -21.32
C GLU A 207 13.62 9.35 -20.01
N TYR A 208 12.82 9.50 -18.94
CA TYR A 208 13.12 8.89 -17.65
C TYR A 208 12.67 7.44 -17.60
N THR A 209 13.60 6.52 -17.28
CA THR A 209 13.28 5.10 -17.10
C THR A 209 13.05 4.78 -15.63
N PHE A 210 11.88 4.22 -15.34
CA PHE A 210 11.52 3.72 -14.00
C PHE A 210 11.46 2.19 -14.04
N ASN A 211 12.12 1.54 -13.08
CA ASN A 211 12.13 0.09 -12.97
C ASN A 211 11.74 -0.35 -11.56
N THR A 212 10.66 -1.12 -11.47
CA THR A 212 10.32 -1.81 -10.24
C THR A 212 11.20 -3.04 -10.06
N ILE A 213 11.82 -3.19 -8.90
CA ILE A 213 12.54 -4.42 -8.56
C ILE A 213 11.58 -5.62 -8.61
N LEU A 214 11.98 -6.69 -9.30
CA LEU A 214 11.23 -7.93 -9.31
C LEU A 214 11.62 -8.77 -8.09
N ILE A 215 10.67 -9.00 -7.22
CA ILE A 215 10.83 -9.87 -6.04
C ILE A 215 10.05 -11.15 -6.30
N PRO A 216 10.63 -12.33 -6.00
CA PRO A 216 9.91 -13.60 -6.08
C PRO A 216 8.64 -13.62 -5.24
N ASN A 217 7.54 -14.20 -5.76
CA ASN A 217 6.26 -14.27 -5.06
C ASN A 217 5.95 -15.64 -4.44
N GLU A 218 6.93 -16.55 -4.39
CA GLU A 218 6.75 -17.93 -3.90
C GLU A 218 6.17 -17.97 -2.49
N LEU A 219 6.61 -17.10 -1.60
CA LEU A 219 6.09 -17.05 -0.23
C LEU A 219 4.59 -16.73 -0.21
N LEU A 220 4.14 -15.77 -1.02
CA LEU A 220 2.73 -15.43 -1.17
C LEU A 220 1.92 -16.62 -1.73
N VAL A 221 2.45 -17.26 -2.78
CA VAL A 221 1.83 -18.40 -3.46
C VAL A 221 1.74 -19.62 -2.52
N ASN A 222 2.74 -19.86 -1.68
CA ASN A 222 2.74 -20.92 -0.69
C ASN A 222 1.60 -20.77 0.34
N TYR A 223 1.28 -19.54 0.72
CA TYR A 223 0.12 -19.29 1.58
C TYR A 223 -1.20 -19.50 0.84
N ASN A 224 -1.31 -19.02 -0.39
CA ASN A 224 -2.52 -19.19 -1.19
C ASN A 224 -2.26 -18.93 -2.68
N ASN A 225 -2.31 -19.98 -3.49
CA ASN A 225 -2.07 -19.94 -4.93
C ASN A 225 -3.05 -19.02 -5.72
N LYS A 226 -4.19 -18.65 -5.14
CA LYS A 226 -5.12 -17.66 -5.71
C LYS A 226 -4.43 -16.33 -6.09
N PHE A 227 -3.37 -15.98 -5.38
CA PHE A 227 -2.64 -14.72 -5.56
C PHE A 227 -1.47 -14.82 -6.55
N ASN A 228 -1.28 -15.98 -7.19
CA ASN A 228 -0.28 -16.15 -8.25
C ASN A 228 -0.76 -15.49 -9.55
N LYS A 229 -0.53 -14.20 -9.68
CA LYS A 229 -0.90 -13.39 -10.85
C LYS A 229 0.32 -12.69 -11.43
N THR A 230 0.31 -12.45 -12.74
CA THR A 230 1.24 -11.51 -13.39
C THR A 230 0.73 -10.08 -13.25
N SER A 231 1.60 -9.09 -13.42
CA SER A 231 1.15 -7.68 -13.47
C SER A 231 0.24 -7.41 -14.66
N TYR A 232 0.37 -8.19 -15.74
CA TYR A 232 -0.55 -8.17 -16.88
C TYR A 232 -1.97 -8.58 -16.47
N ASP A 233 -2.11 -9.70 -15.74
CA ASP A 233 -3.41 -10.19 -15.24
C ASP A 233 -4.05 -9.16 -14.31
N VAL A 234 -3.26 -8.61 -13.39
CA VAL A 234 -3.70 -7.57 -12.44
C VAL A 234 -4.19 -6.33 -13.17
N PHE A 235 -3.43 -5.87 -14.18
CA PHE A 235 -3.78 -4.68 -14.95
C PHE A 235 -5.06 -4.89 -15.77
N THR A 236 -5.18 -6.03 -16.46
CA THR A 236 -6.38 -6.39 -17.24
C THR A 236 -7.61 -6.52 -16.32
N GLN A 237 -7.44 -7.16 -15.15
CA GLN A 237 -8.53 -7.27 -14.16
C GLN A 237 -8.94 -5.90 -13.61
N PHE A 238 -8.00 -4.98 -13.43
CA PHE A 238 -8.29 -3.60 -13.01
C PHE A 238 -9.14 -2.86 -14.04
N LEU A 239 -8.80 -2.96 -15.32
CA LEU A 239 -9.59 -2.31 -16.40
C LEU A 239 -11.04 -2.80 -16.43
N ASN A 240 -11.27 -4.08 -16.15
CA ASN A 240 -12.63 -4.65 -16.09
C ASN A 240 -13.45 -4.16 -14.87
N GLN A 241 -12.82 -3.42 -13.93
CA GLN A 241 -13.49 -2.84 -12.75
C GLN A 241 -13.81 -1.34 -12.90
N LEU A 242 -13.34 -0.71 -14.00
CA LEU A 242 -13.60 0.71 -14.29
C LEU A 242 -14.94 0.91 -14.98
#